data_22c879c297bc2b900ff85bebf111b5c1
#
_entry.id   22c879c297bc2b900ff85bebf111b5c1
#
_cell.length_a   1.000
_cell.length_b   1.000
_cell.length_c   1.000
_cell.angle_alpha   90.00
_cell.angle_beta   90.00
_cell.angle_gamma   90.00
#
_symmetry.space_group_name_H-M   'P 1'
#
loop_
_entity.id
_entity.type
_entity.pdbx_description
1 polymer ?
#
loop_
_entity_poly.entity_id
_entity_poly.type
_entity_poly.pdbx_seq_one_letter_code
_entity_poly.pdbx_strand_id
1 'polypeptide(L)'
;YASDASSATQTFNARLFDPHTNRYDRGSMTANAMPLAIGLVPEDRRAAVLSNLVADIRAHGNHVTAGDVGFHYVVRALMENDRGDVLFDLLSRTDAPSYGNQLAQGATALTEAWDANPRNSQNHFMLGHAETWLYGGLGGIRIDFDRPAWSRIRIAPQTVAGVDSASARYRSVLGDIATTWLRSGARLRLHVEVPPGATAQIELPTSKASEITESGVGLRRARGILRVSASDSRRVTVVVGSGSYDFEIPDIT
;
A
#
# COMPACT_ATOMS: atom_id res chain seq x y z
N TYR A 1 -21.37 17.24 -10.01
CA TYR A 1 -20.25 16.75 -9.17
C TYR A 1 -18.96 16.53 -9.98
N ALA A 2 -18.98 15.83 -11.15
CA ALA A 2 -17.74 15.58 -11.92
C ALA A 2 -17.10 16.88 -12.44
N SER A 3 -17.91 17.81 -12.96
CA SER A 3 -17.43 19.13 -13.40
C SER A 3 -16.88 19.96 -12.24
N ASP A 4 -17.53 19.90 -11.07
CA ASP A 4 -17.10 20.64 -9.88
C ASP A 4 -15.78 20.09 -9.36
N ALA A 5 -15.62 18.76 -9.33
CA ALA A 5 -14.38 18.11 -8.96
C ALA A 5 -13.24 18.47 -9.91
N SER A 6 -13.49 18.51 -11.23
CA SER A 6 -12.50 18.93 -12.22
C SER A 6 -12.09 20.38 -12.05
N SER A 7 -13.05 21.30 -11.84
CA SER A 7 -12.77 22.71 -11.59
C SER A 7 -11.99 22.94 -10.31
N ALA A 8 -12.35 22.20 -9.23
CA ALA A 8 -11.62 22.24 -7.96
C ALA A 8 -10.16 21.75 -8.13
N THR A 9 -9.95 20.65 -8.86
CA THR A 9 -8.61 20.11 -9.17
C THR A 9 -7.77 21.13 -9.93
N GLN A 10 -8.34 21.77 -10.96
CA GLN A 10 -7.63 22.81 -11.73
C GLN A 10 -7.23 24.00 -10.85
N THR A 11 -8.17 24.47 -10.02
CA THR A 11 -7.92 25.60 -9.10
C THR A 11 -6.86 25.25 -8.06
N PHE A 12 -6.91 24.04 -7.51
CA PHE A 12 -5.93 23.54 -6.56
C PHE A 12 -4.53 23.51 -7.17
N ASN A 13 -4.39 22.92 -8.35
CA ASN A 13 -3.10 22.85 -9.05
C ASN A 13 -2.59 24.24 -9.46
N ALA A 14 -3.46 25.13 -9.96
CA ALA A 14 -3.06 26.48 -10.32
C ALA A 14 -2.52 27.32 -9.14
N ARG A 15 -2.98 27.02 -7.92
CA ARG A 15 -2.59 27.76 -6.72
C ARG A 15 -1.42 27.15 -5.95
N LEU A 16 -1.29 25.83 -5.96
CA LEU A 16 -0.41 25.12 -5.03
C LEU A 16 0.67 24.29 -5.71
N PHE A 17 0.54 23.97 -7.00
CA PHE A 17 1.54 23.17 -7.70
C PHE A 17 2.57 24.06 -8.39
N ASP A 18 3.84 23.84 -8.08
CA ASP A 18 4.96 24.44 -8.79
C ASP A 18 5.48 23.47 -9.88
N PRO A 19 5.25 23.77 -11.17
CA PRO A 19 5.68 22.91 -12.27
C PRO A 19 7.20 22.89 -12.50
N HIS A 20 7.95 23.86 -11.96
CA HIS A 20 9.41 23.90 -12.09
C HIS A 20 10.09 22.93 -11.12
N THR A 21 9.57 22.84 -9.91
CA THR A 21 10.11 21.97 -8.86
C THR A 21 9.33 20.66 -8.70
N ASN A 22 8.14 20.55 -9.32
CA ASN A 22 7.19 19.43 -9.15
C ASN A 22 6.81 19.23 -7.66
N ARG A 23 6.58 20.32 -6.94
CA ARG A 23 6.21 20.31 -5.52
C ARG A 23 4.90 21.04 -5.31
N TYR A 24 4.22 20.66 -4.25
CA TYR A 24 3.04 21.37 -3.76
C TYR A 24 3.40 22.25 -2.57
N ASP A 25 2.90 23.48 -2.56
CA ASP A 25 3.09 24.47 -1.51
C ASP A 25 4.57 24.55 -1.08
N ARG A 26 4.88 24.30 0.19
CA ARG A 26 6.24 24.33 0.73
C ARG A 26 7.04 23.05 0.48
N GLY A 27 6.47 22.06 -0.23
CA GLY A 27 7.12 20.80 -0.51
C GLY A 27 7.23 19.84 0.67
N SER A 28 6.47 20.07 1.77
CA SER A 28 6.46 19.17 2.93
C SER A 28 5.94 17.79 2.57
N MET A 29 6.24 16.81 3.44
CA MET A 29 5.76 15.43 3.29
C MET A 29 4.24 15.37 3.03
N THR A 30 3.44 16.04 3.86
CA THR A 30 1.98 16.09 3.68
C THR A 30 1.57 16.82 2.41
N ALA A 31 2.23 17.94 2.08
CA ALA A 31 1.87 18.77 0.91
C ALA A 31 2.02 17.99 -0.41
N ASN A 32 3.04 17.13 -0.54
CA ASN A 32 3.22 16.28 -1.70
C ASN A 32 2.40 14.99 -1.64
N ALA A 33 2.22 14.40 -0.45
CA ALA A 33 1.51 13.14 -0.30
C ALA A 33 0.00 13.25 -0.54
N MET A 34 -0.63 14.32 -0.02
CA MET A 34 -2.08 14.49 -0.13
C MET A 34 -2.56 14.52 -1.60
N PRO A 35 -2.04 15.36 -2.49
CA PRO A 35 -2.49 15.38 -3.89
C PRO A 35 -2.18 14.08 -4.63
N LEU A 36 -1.09 13.36 -4.29
CA LEU A 36 -0.81 12.03 -4.82
C LEU A 36 -1.89 11.02 -4.43
N ALA A 37 -2.25 10.98 -3.15
CA ALA A 37 -3.20 10.02 -2.60
C ALA A 37 -4.65 10.24 -3.06
N ILE A 38 -5.03 11.48 -3.38
CA ILE A 38 -6.40 11.80 -3.81
C ILE A 38 -6.52 12.08 -5.33
N GLY A 39 -5.45 11.81 -6.09
CA GLY A 39 -5.48 11.86 -7.55
C GLY A 39 -5.53 13.26 -8.16
N LEU A 40 -5.00 14.29 -7.47
CA LEU A 40 -4.97 15.66 -8.00
C LEU A 40 -3.74 15.97 -8.85
N VAL A 41 -2.68 15.18 -8.71
CA VAL A 41 -1.42 15.39 -9.44
C VAL A 41 -1.64 15.07 -10.93
N PRO A 42 -1.24 15.97 -11.87
CA PRO A 42 -1.24 15.66 -13.29
C PRO A 42 -0.44 14.36 -13.58
N GLU A 43 -0.97 13.51 -14.46
CA GLU A 43 -0.41 12.17 -14.69
C GLU A 43 1.05 12.22 -15.14
N ASP A 44 1.42 13.16 -16.00
CA ASP A 44 2.79 13.38 -16.48
C ASP A 44 3.74 13.90 -15.39
N ARG A 45 3.23 14.35 -14.24
CA ARG A 45 4.00 14.88 -13.11
C ARG A 45 4.04 13.93 -11.91
N ARG A 46 3.21 12.89 -11.92
CA ARG A 46 3.02 11.98 -10.79
C ARG A 46 4.33 11.36 -10.30
N ALA A 47 5.15 10.87 -11.21
CA ALA A 47 6.44 10.27 -10.87
C ALA A 47 7.41 11.27 -10.22
N ALA A 48 7.44 12.52 -10.70
CA ALA A 48 8.32 13.56 -10.17
C ALA A 48 7.88 14.01 -8.76
N VAL A 49 6.57 14.18 -8.53
CA VAL A 49 6.03 14.53 -7.21
C VAL A 49 6.28 13.40 -6.21
N LEU A 50 6.10 12.13 -6.61
CA LEU A 50 6.44 10.97 -5.79
C LEU A 50 7.94 10.94 -5.43
N SER A 51 8.79 11.22 -6.41
CA SER A 51 10.24 11.30 -6.19
C SER A 51 10.61 12.37 -5.16
N ASN A 52 9.95 13.53 -5.22
CA ASN A 52 10.14 14.60 -4.25
C ASN A 52 9.66 14.20 -2.84
N LEU A 53 8.51 13.51 -2.73
CA LEU A 53 8.03 12.98 -1.45
C LEU A 53 9.05 12.02 -0.83
N VAL A 54 9.55 11.08 -1.62
CA VAL A 54 10.56 10.12 -1.16
C VAL A 54 11.87 10.80 -0.77
N ALA A 55 12.32 11.76 -1.57
CA ALA A 55 13.53 12.53 -1.28
C ALA A 55 13.40 13.33 0.04
N ASP A 56 12.24 13.93 0.29
CA ASP A 56 11.95 14.62 1.54
C ASP A 56 12.01 13.67 2.75
N ILE A 57 11.37 12.51 2.65
CA ILE A 57 11.42 11.47 3.68
C ILE A 57 12.86 11.02 3.98
N ARG A 58 13.64 10.76 2.93
CA ARG A 58 15.05 10.34 3.05
C ARG A 58 15.92 11.45 3.66
N ALA A 59 15.71 12.72 3.26
CA ALA A 59 16.42 13.87 3.81
C ALA A 59 16.16 14.07 5.31
N HIS A 60 14.98 13.66 5.80
CA HIS A 60 14.63 13.66 7.22
C HIS A 60 15.00 12.35 7.93
N GLY A 61 15.91 11.54 7.38
CA GLY A 61 16.40 10.31 8.01
C GLY A 61 15.35 9.23 8.18
N ASN A 62 14.34 9.20 7.31
CA ASN A 62 13.17 8.32 7.37
C ASN A 62 12.30 8.52 8.63
N HIS A 63 12.25 9.73 9.15
CA HIS A 63 11.34 10.08 10.24
C HIS A 63 10.02 10.63 9.68
N VAL A 64 8.96 10.44 10.43
CA VAL A 64 7.64 10.99 10.09
C VAL A 64 7.61 12.47 10.47
N THR A 65 7.52 13.36 9.48
CA THR A 65 7.32 14.80 9.70
C THR A 65 5.86 15.22 9.53
N ALA A 66 5.00 14.31 9.07
CA ALA A 66 3.57 14.52 8.95
C ALA A 66 2.89 14.37 10.32
N GLY A 67 1.94 15.24 10.62
CA GLY A 67 1.03 15.06 11.75
C GLY A 67 -0.04 14.01 11.47
N ASP A 68 -0.96 13.85 12.41
CA ASP A 68 -2.03 12.84 12.41
C ASP A 68 -2.87 12.84 11.11
N VAL A 69 -3.36 13.97 10.65
CA VAL A 69 -4.11 14.08 9.38
C VAL A 69 -3.22 13.80 8.18
N GLY A 70 -1.99 14.34 8.17
CA GLY A 70 -1.06 14.22 7.04
C GLY A 70 -0.55 12.81 6.83
N PHE A 71 -0.31 12.07 7.90
CA PHE A 71 0.28 10.74 7.84
C PHE A 71 -0.60 9.72 7.09
N HIS A 72 -1.92 9.85 7.17
CA HIS A 72 -2.85 9.06 6.36
C HIS A 72 -2.52 9.13 4.86
N TYR A 73 -2.32 10.35 4.35
CA TYR A 73 -2.02 10.57 2.93
C TYR A 73 -0.62 10.08 2.56
N VAL A 74 0.35 10.18 3.47
CA VAL A 74 1.70 9.64 3.27
C VAL A 74 1.65 8.13 3.08
N VAL A 75 0.96 7.41 3.97
CA VAL A 75 0.80 5.96 3.89
C VAL A 75 0.12 5.56 2.58
N ARG A 76 -0.99 6.22 2.22
CA ARG A 76 -1.71 5.93 0.99
C ARG A 76 -0.87 6.24 -0.26
N ALA A 77 -0.25 7.42 -0.33
CA ALA A 77 0.55 7.81 -1.48
C ALA A 77 1.70 6.84 -1.74
N LEU A 78 2.41 6.41 -0.69
CA LEU A 78 3.50 5.45 -0.81
C LEU A 78 2.99 4.05 -1.17
N MET A 79 1.95 3.57 -0.51
CA MET A 79 1.37 2.25 -0.77
C MET A 79 0.81 2.14 -2.20
N GLU A 80 0.05 3.13 -2.66
CA GLU A 80 -0.59 3.12 -3.99
C GLU A 80 0.41 3.30 -5.14
N ASN A 81 1.62 3.78 -4.84
CA ASN A 81 2.71 3.94 -5.80
C ASN A 81 3.87 2.93 -5.58
N ASP A 82 3.59 1.78 -4.93
CA ASP A 82 4.53 0.67 -4.73
C ASP A 82 5.82 1.05 -4.00
N ARG A 83 5.73 2.02 -3.07
CA ARG A 83 6.85 2.44 -2.21
C ARG A 83 6.73 1.87 -0.80
N GLY A 84 6.39 0.57 -0.70
CA GLY A 84 6.42 -0.17 0.56
C GLY A 84 7.80 -0.19 1.22
N ASP A 85 8.87 -0.09 0.44
CA ASP A 85 10.24 0.09 0.93
C ASP A 85 10.39 1.32 1.84
N VAL A 86 9.85 2.45 1.40
CA VAL A 86 9.90 3.70 2.17
C VAL A 86 9.02 3.64 3.41
N LEU A 87 7.85 3.01 3.31
CA LEU A 87 6.98 2.79 4.47
C LEU A 87 7.63 1.89 5.51
N PHE A 88 8.27 0.80 5.08
CA PHE A 88 9.00 -0.08 5.98
C PHE A 88 10.11 0.66 6.73
N ASP A 89 10.90 1.47 6.02
CA ASP A 89 11.96 2.27 6.63
C ASP A 89 11.42 3.30 7.64
N LEU A 90 10.30 3.98 7.32
CA LEU A 90 9.62 4.90 8.24
C LEU A 90 9.15 4.20 9.52
N LEU A 91 8.50 3.01 9.35
CA LEU A 91 7.91 2.27 10.46
C LEU A 91 8.95 1.54 11.30
N SER A 92 10.13 1.28 10.75
CA SER A 92 11.25 0.62 11.45
C SER A 92 12.07 1.56 12.34
N ARG A 93 11.79 2.87 12.33
CA ARG A 93 12.49 3.84 13.20
C ARG A 93 12.13 3.60 14.67
N THR A 94 13.14 3.75 15.54
CA THR A 94 12.98 3.60 17.00
C THR A 94 13.25 4.88 17.78
N ASP A 95 13.84 5.88 17.13
CA ASP A 95 14.05 7.23 17.67
C ASP A 95 12.92 8.19 17.25
N ALA A 96 12.74 9.27 17.96
CA ALA A 96 11.71 10.26 17.68
C ALA A 96 11.99 11.03 16.37
N PRO A 97 10.94 11.31 15.60
CA PRO A 97 9.53 10.95 15.73
C PRO A 97 9.21 9.59 15.06
N SER A 98 8.69 8.61 15.82
CA SER A 98 8.35 7.28 15.30
C SER A 98 7.45 6.50 16.26
N TYR A 99 6.83 5.41 15.77
CA TYR A 99 6.13 4.43 16.62
C TYR A 99 7.07 3.75 17.61
N GLY A 100 8.28 3.40 17.17
CA GLY A 100 9.27 2.79 18.04
C GLY A 100 9.64 3.70 19.22
N ASN A 101 9.70 5.01 19.01
CA ASN A 101 9.87 5.97 20.10
C ASN A 101 8.67 5.95 21.07
N GLN A 102 7.43 5.93 20.58
CA GLN A 102 6.26 5.83 21.46
C GLN A 102 6.33 4.59 22.35
N LEU A 103 6.70 3.44 21.79
CA LEU A 103 6.91 2.19 22.55
C LEU A 103 8.05 2.32 23.57
N ALA A 104 9.17 2.93 23.18
CA ALA A 104 10.32 3.14 24.08
C ALA A 104 9.98 4.06 25.27
N GLN A 105 9.03 5.00 25.08
CA GLN A 105 8.50 5.86 26.14
C GLN A 105 7.41 5.16 27.01
N GLY A 106 7.12 3.89 26.75
CA GLY A 106 6.14 3.11 27.51
C GLY A 106 4.69 3.29 27.08
N ALA A 107 4.44 3.82 25.89
CA ALA A 107 3.09 3.96 25.37
C ALA A 107 2.41 2.59 25.19
N THR A 108 1.20 2.44 25.72
CA THR A 108 0.36 1.24 25.59
C THR A 108 -0.78 1.43 24.57
N ALA A 109 -0.92 2.63 24.06
CA ALA A 109 -1.80 3.03 22.97
C ALA A 109 -1.09 4.08 22.12
N LEU A 110 -1.65 4.41 20.95
CA LEU A 110 -1.11 5.47 20.09
C LEU A 110 -1.21 6.83 20.78
N THR A 111 -0.13 7.57 20.82
CA THR A 111 -0.10 8.93 21.35
C THR A 111 -0.43 9.94 20.26
N GLU A 112 -0.94 11.12 20.61
CA GLU A 112 -1.23 12.21 19.67
C GLU A 112 0.04 12.76 19.00
N ALA A 113 1.11 12.86 19.78
CA ALA A 113 2.39 13.38 19.29
C ALA A 113 3.43 12.27 19.14
N TRP A 114 4.24 12.35 18.08
CA TRP A 114 5.28 11.37 17.78
C TRP A 114 6.38 11.27 18.83
N ASP A 115 6.56 12.32 19.65
CA ASP A 115 7.50 12.35 20.77
C ASP A 115 6.94 11.72 22.06
N ALA A 116 5.71 11.20 22.00
CA ALA A 116 4.99 10.61 23.13
C ALA A 116 4.85 11.58 24.34
N ASN A 117 4.76 12.89 24.09
CA ASN A 117 4.64 13.88 25.15
C ASN A 117 3.43 13.61 26.04
N PRO A 118 3.61 13.37 27.35
CA PRO A 118 2.52 13.00 28.26
C PRO A 118 1.48 14.12 28.50
N ARG A 119 1.74 15.34 28.03
CA ARG A 119 0.78 16.45 28.06
C ARG A 119 -0.26 16.37 26.94
N ASN A 120 -0.01 15.58 25.91
CA ASN A 120 -0.90 15.32 24.79
C ASN A 120 -1.74 14.07 25.07
N SER A 121 -2.76 13.80 24.23
CA SER A 121 -3.56 12.59 24.34
C SER A 121 -2.68 11.32 24.25
N GLN A 122 -2.89 10.40 25.18
CA GLN A 122 -2.20 9.11 25.24
C GLN A 122 -3.08 7.97 24.69
N ASN A 123 -4.17 8.30 24.02
CA ASN A 123 -5.03 7.36 23.31
C ASN A 123 -5.62 8.05 22.08
N HIS A 124 -4.83 8.15 21.02
CA HIS A 124 -5.10 8.96 19.83
C HIS A 124 -5.06 8.11 18.57
N PHE A 125 -6.18 7.54 18.18
CA PHE A 125 -6.29 6.57 17.06
C PHE A 125 -5.85 7.13 15.70
N MET A 126 -5.81 8.44 15.51
CA MET A 126 -5.46 9.06 14.22
C MET A 126 -4.02 8.80 13.78
N LEU A 127 -3.12 8.35 14.64
CA LEU A 127 -1.80 7.85 14.24
C LEU A 127 -1.82 6.36 13.83
N GLY A 128 -2.95 5.68 13.87
CA GLY A 128 -3.10 4.26 13.50
C GLY A 128 -3.02 3.95 12.00
N HIS A 129 -2.70 4.91 11.16
CA HIS A 129 -2.73 4.76 9.68
C HIS A 129 -1.74 3.74 9.11
N ALA A 130 -0.70 3.34 9.86
CA ALA A 130 0.18 2.23 9.48
C ALA A 130 -0.58 0.94 9.18
N GLU A 131 -1.70 0.70 9.87
CA GLU A 131 -2.58 -0.44 9.67
C GLU A 131 -3.08 -0.55 8.22
N THR A 132 -3.32 0.58 7.55
CA THR A 132 -3.68 0.61 6.13
C THR A 132 -2.63 -0.06 5.25
N TRP A 133 -1.34 0.13 5.54
CA TRP A 133 -0.27 -0.52 4.81
C TRP A 133 -0.03 -1.96 5.27
N LEU A 134 -0.15 -2.23 6.56
CA LEU A 134 0.01 -3.60 7.07
C LEU A 134 -0.99 -4.55 6.41
N TYR A 135 -2.27 -4.16 6.30
CA TYR A 135 -3.28 -4.96 5.58
C TYR A 135 -3.22 -4.80 4.07
N GLY A 136 -3.25 -3.56 3.56
CA GLY A 136 -3.40 -3.28 2.13
C GLY A 136 -2.10 -3.35 1.33
N GLY A 137 -0.96 -3.11 1.97
CA GLY A 137 0.37 -3.20 1.36
C GLY A 137 1.05 -4.52 1.70
N LEU A 138 1.50 -4.68 2.92
CA LEU A 138 2.27 -5.85 3.33
C LEU A 138 1.46 -7.15 3.22
N GLY A 139 0.24 -7.18 3.77
CA GLY A 139 -0.71 -8.28 3.60
C GLY A 139 -1.31 -8.35 2.21
N GLY A 140 -1.41 -7.23 1.52
CA GLY A 140 -1.90 -7.12 0.15
C GLY A 140 -3.42 -7.16 -0.02
N ILE A 141 -4.22 -7.17 1.05
CA ILE A 141 -5.68 -7.24 0.98
C ILE A 141 -6.25 -5.82 0.76
N ARG A 142 -6.80 -5.55 -0.42
CA ARG A 142 -7.38 -4.24 -0.79
C ARG A 142 -8.82 -4.39 -1.25
N ILE A 143 -9.68 -3.44 -0.84
CA ILE A 143 -11.03 -3.34 -1.38
C ILE A 143 -11.00 -2.72 -2.77
N ASP A 144 -11.86 -3.19 -3.65
CA ASP A 144 -12.16 -2.55 -4.92
C ASP A 144 -13.40 -1.68 -4.74
N PHE A 145 -13.20 -0.37 -4.69
CA PHE A 145 -14.28 0.59 -4.46
C PHE A 145 -15.29 0.71 -5.63
N ASP A 146 -14.95 0.19 -6.82
CA ASP A 146 -15.86 0.16 -7.97
C ASP A 146 -16.89 -0.97 -7.87
N ARG A 147 -16.73 -1.85 -6.86
CA ARG A 147 -17.63 -3.00 -6.65
C ARG A 147 -18.10 -3.07 -5.20
N PRO A 148 -19.38 -3.36 -4.96
CA PRO A 148 -19.93 -3.34 -3.61
C PRO A 148 -19.42 -4.52 -2.76
N ALA A 149 -19.28 -4.23 -1.46
CA ALA A 149 -19.27 -5.21 -0.38
C ALA A 149 -18.28 -6.38 -0.55
N TRP A 150 -17.06 -6.12 -0.98
CA TRP A 150 -16.02 -7.16 -1.16
C TRP A 150 -16.33 -8.22 -2.23
N SER A 151 -17.28 -7.96 -3.13
CA SER A 151 -17.58 -8.88 -4.24
C SER A 151 -16.41 -9.00 -5.24
N ARG A 152 -15.54 -7.99 -5.30
CA ARG A 152 -14.25 -8.04 -5.97
C ARG A 152 -13.16 -7.57 -5.01
N ILE A 153 -12.16 -8.41 -4.82
CA ILE A 153 -11.02 -8.18 -3.92
C ILE A 153 -9.79 -7.95 -4.79
N ARG A 154 -8.92 -7.02 -4.41
CA ARG A 154 -7.60 -6.90 -5.00
C ARG A 154 -6.58 -7.44 -4.01
N ILE A 155 -5.76 -8.41 -4.45
CA ILE A 155 -4.66 -8.97 -3.68
C ILE A 155 -3.35 -8.53 -4.34
N ALA A 156 -2.60 -7.67 -3.66
CA ALA A 156 -1.38 -7.06 -4.20
C ALA A 156 -0.33 -6.87 -3.08
N PRO A 157 0.27 -7.94 -2.57
CA PRO A 157 1.25 -7.84 -1.51
C PRO A 157 2.51 -7.12 -1.98
N GLN A 158 3.02 -6.23 -1.13
CA GLN A 158 4.28 -5.52 -1.34
C GLN A 158 5.37 -6.22 -0.53
N THR A 159 6.16 -7.05 -1.18
CA THR A 159 7.32 -7.67 -0.56
C THR A 159 8.43 -6.63 -0.42
N VAL A 160 8.91 -6.41 0.81
CA VAL A 160 9.95 -5.43 1.10
C VAL A 160 11.20 -6.11 1.63
N ALA A 161 12.37 -5.51 1.43
CA ALA A 161 13.60 -6.02 2.00
C ALA A 161 13.53 -6.00 3.53
N GLY A 162 14.02 -7.04 4.19
CA GLY A 162 13.95 -7.17 5.65
C GLY A 162 12.68 -7.87 6.17
N VAL A 163 11.72 -8.20 5.29
CA VAL A 163 10.55 -9.01 5.65
C VAL A 163 10.53 -10.26 4.75
N ASP A 164 10.62 -11.42 5.36
CA ASP A 164 10.63 -12.71 4.65
C ASP A 164 9.24 -13.33 4.54
N SER A 165 8.31 -12.94 5.41
CA SER A 165 6.93 -13.42 5.36
C SER A 165 5.96 -12.42 5.98
N ALA A 166 4.71 -12.45 5.52
CA ALA A 166 3.60 -11.81 6.20
C ALA A 166 2.31 -12.63 6.02
N SER A 167 1.40 -12.47 6.98
CA SER A 167 0.08 -13.07 6.95
C SER A 167 -0.95 -12.02 7.36
N ALA A 168 -2.06 -11.96 6.63
CA ALA A 168 -3.18 -11.09 6.93
C ALA A 168 -4.51 -11.83 6.76
N ARG A 169 -5.47 -11.54 7.64
CA ARG A 169 -6.83 -12.06 7.55
C ARG A 169 -7.81 -10.94 7.83
N TYR A 170 -8.80 -10.81 6.96
CA TYR A 170 -9.87 -9.83 7.09
C TYR A 170 -11.23 -10.53 6.99
N ARG A 171 -12.09 -10.34 7.99
CA ARG A 171 -13.46 -10.86 7.98
C ARG A 171 -14.39 -9.87 7.28
N SER A 172 -14.72 -10.18 6.05
CA SER A 172 -15.69 -9.41 5.25
C SER A 172 -17.13 -9.89 5.51
N VAL A 173 -18.10 -9.16 4.94
CA VAL A 173 -19.52 -9.58 4.95
C VAL A 173 -19.78 -10.87 4.16
N LEU A 174 -18.88 -11.26 3.26
CA LEU A 174 -18.95 -12.51 2.48
C LEU A 174 -18.19 -13.67 3.14
N GLY A 175 -17.39 -13.40 4.15
CA GLY A 175 -16.53 -14.38 4.82
C GLY A 175 -15.09 -13.90 4.92
N ASP A 176 -14.22 -14.81 5.33
CA ASP A 176 -12.82 -14.52 5.55
C ASP A 176 -12.04 -14.38 4.24
N ILE A 177 -11.23 -13.34 4.16
CA ILE A 177 -10.22 -13.12 3.13
C ILE A 177 -8.88 -13.30 3.83
N ALA A 178 -8.01 -14.14 3.32
CA ALA A 178 -6.69 -14.33 3.91
C ALA A 178 -5.60 -14.34 2.85
N THR A 179 -4.44 -13.85 3.25
CA THR A 179 -3.20 -13.94 2.48
C THR A 179 -2.08 -14.37 3.40
N THR A 180 -1.19 -15.22 2.90
CA THR A 180 0.08 -15.55 3.55
C THR A 180 1.13 -15.64 2.47
N TRP A 181 2.22 -14.91 2.61
CA TRP A 181 3.33 -15.04 1.69
C TRP A 181 4.64 -15.33 2.41
N LEU A 182 5.51 -16.06 1.74
CA LEU A 182 6.86 -16.39 2.17
C LEU A 182 7.82 -16.15 1.01
N ARG A 183 8.85 -15.36 1.27
CA ARG A 183 9.94 -15.08 0.33
C ARG A 183 11.18 -15.88 0.70
N SER A 184 11.82 -16.50 -0.28
CA SER A 184 13.11 -17.18 -0.12
C SER A 184 13.99 -16.82 -1.33
N GLY A 185 14.89 -15.87 -1.14
CA GLY A 185 15.65 -15.27 -2.24
C GLY A 185 14.73 -14.58 -3.25
N ALA A 186 14.82 -14.96 -4.52
CA ALA A 186 13.95 -14.46 -5.59
C ALA A 186 12.61 -15.21 -5.69
N ARG A 187 12.37 -16.24 -4.87
CA ARG A 187 11.11 -17.01 -4.89
C ARG A 187 10.11 -16.43 -3.93
N LEU A 188 8.86 -16.40 -4.36
CA LEU A 188 7.70 -16.06 -3.53
C LEU A 188 6.67 -17.18 -3.59
N ARG A 189 6.20 -17.61 -2.42
CA ARG A 189 4.97 -18.40 -2.27
C ARG A 189 3.91 -17.48 -1.74
N LEU A 190 2.72 -17.54 -2.33
CA LEU A 190 1.57 -16.73 -1.92
C LEU A 190 0.34 -17.64 -1.81
N HIS A 191 -0.16 -17.79 -0.59
CA HIS A 191 -1.45 -18.40 -0.31
C HIS A 191 -2.54 -17.33 -0.24
N VAL A 192 -3.72 -17.61 -0.83
CA VAL A 192 -4.86 -16.69 -0.86
C VAL A 192 -6.14 -17.45 -0.60
N GLU A 193 -6.97 -16.98 0.33
CA GLU A 193 -8.34 -17.44 0.55
C GLU A 193 -9.33 -16.38 0.06
N VAL A 194 -10.25 -16.80 -0.83
CA VAL A 194 -11.31 -15.94 -1.39
C VAL A 194 -12.66 -16.51 -0.97
N PRO A 195 -13.51 -15.74 -0.24
CA PRO A 195 -14.77 -16.22 0.29
C PRO A 195 -15.79 -16.52 -0.82
N PRO A 196 -16.82 -17.34 -0.54
CA PRO A 196 -17.92 -17.60 -1.46
C PRO A 196 -18.60 -16.31 -1.92
N GLY A 197 -18.94 -16.24 -3.22
CA GLY A 197 -19.59 -15.06 -3.81
C GLY A 197 -18.66 -13.91 -4.17
N ALA A 198 -17.35 -14.04 -3.90
CA ALA A 198 -16.34 -13.06 -4.31
C ALA A 198 -15.46 -13.57 -5.45
N THR A 199 -14.81 -12.63 -6.12
CA THR A 199 -13.67 -12.85 -7.02
C THR A 199 -12.46 -12.08 -6.51
N ALA A 200 -11.26 -12.55 -6.81
CA ALA A 200 -10.05 -11.79 -6.50
C ALA A 200 -9.22 -11.52 -7.76
N GLN A 201 -8.71 -10.30 -7.85
CA GLN A 201 -7.67 -9.90 -8.76
C GLN A 201 -6.34 -9.94 -8.01
N ILE A 202 -5.47 -10.88 -8.35
CA ILE A 202 -4.20 -11.12 -7.67
C ILE A 202 -3.07 -10.59 -8.55
N GLU A 203 -2.28 -9.69 -8.02
CA GLU A 203 -1.12 -9.09 -8.69
C GLU A 203 0.16 -9.77 -8.20
N LEU A 204 0.80 -10.52 -9.08
CA LEU A 204 2.01 -11.29 -8.78
C LEU A 204 3.23 -10.51 -9.28
N PRO A 205 4.28 -10.32 -8.44
CA PRO A 205 5.42 -9.45 -8.73
C PRO A 205 6.44 -10.11 -9.68
N THR A 206 6.01 -10.41 -10.89
CA THR A 206 6.86 -10.95 -11.96
C THR A 206 6.23 -10.66 -13.32
N SER A 207 7.05 -10.53 -14.35
CA SER A 207 6.58 -10.45 -15.75
C SER A 207 6.42 -11.83 -16.42
N LYS A 208 6.86 -12.92 -15.75
CA LYS A 208 7.00 -14.27 -16.33
C LYS A 208 5.80 -15.16 -16.02
N ALA A 209 4.65 -14.86 -16.62
CA ALA A 209 3.40 -15.62 -16.38
C ALA A 209 3.53 -17.14 -16.64
N SER A 210 4.41 -17.55 -17.56
CA SER A 210 4.62 -18.98 -17.90
C SER A 210 5.36 -19.77 -16.81
N GLU A 211 6.06 -19.09 -15.90
CA GLU A 211 6.82 -19.74 -14.83
C GLU A 211 6.03 -19.84 -13.52
N ILE A 212 4.88 -19.16 -13.44
CA ILE A 212 4.01 -19.21 -12.26
C ILE A 212 3.20 -20.51 -12.27
N THR A 213 3.14 -21.14 -11.10
CA THR A 213 2.22 -22.26 -10.86
C THR A 213 1.20 -21.92 -9.77
N GLU A 214 0.03 -22.53 -9.86
CA GLU A 214 -0.98 -22.61 -8.81
C GLU A 214 -1.13 -24.09 -8.44
N SER A 215 -0.91 -24.43 -7.17
CA SER A 215 -0.91 -25.81 -6.67
C SER A 215 -0.06 -26.77 -7.54
N GLY A 216 1.10 -26.31 -8.01
CA GLY A 216 2.01 -27.05 -8.87
C GLY A 216 1.58 -27.16 -10.33
N VAL A 217 0.49 -26.52 -10.74
CA VAL A 217 -0.04 -26.54 -12.12
C VAL A 217 0.12 -25.16 -12.74
N GLY A 218 0.61 -25.08 -13.99
CA GLY A 218 0.75 -23.80 -14.70
C GLY A 218 -0.59 -23.08 -14.85
N LEU A 219 -0.61 -21.75 -14.70
CA LEU A 219 -1.81 -20.90 -14.57
C LEU A 219 -2.90 -21.17 -15.62
N ARG A 220 -2.53 -21.50 -16.88
CA ARG A 220 -3.51 -21.75 -17.96
C ARG A 220 -4.34 -23.02 -17.77
N ARG A 221 -3.89 -23.95 -16.92
CA ARG A 221 -4.55 -25.25 -16.65
C ARG A 221 -5.03 -25.38 -15.21
N ALA A 222 -4.65 -24.45 -14.36
CA ALA A 222 -5.04 -24.47 -12.95
C ALA A 222 -6.53 -24.18 -12.78
N ARG A 223 -7.15 -24.87 -11.82
CA ARG A 223 -8.58 -24.71 -11.53
C ARG A 223 -8.84 -23.37 -10.84
N GLY A 224 -10.01 -22.79 -11.09
CA GLY A 224 -10.43 -21.54 -10.46
C GLY A 224 -9.79 -20.27 -11.05
N ILE A 225 -8.81 -20.41 -11.95
CA ILE A 225 -8.24 -19.28 -12.69
C ILE A 225 -9.22 -18.87 -13.79
N LEU A 226 -9.73 -17.64 -13.70
CA LEU A 226 -10.71 -17.11 -14.65
C LEU A 226 -10.04 -16.32 -15.78
N ARG A 227 -8.95 -15.63 -15.47
CA ARG A 227 -8.18 -14.83 -16.42
C ARG A 227 -6.75 -14.64 -15.97
N VAL A 228 -5.83 -14.62 -16.93
CA VAL A 228 -4.42 -14.24 -16.73
C VAL A 228 -4.09 -13.14 -17.74
N SER A 229 -3.50 -12.05 -17.28
CA SER A 229 -3.05 -10.93 -18.12
C SER A 229 -1.73 -10.37 -17.58
N ALA A 230 -0.88 -9.85 -18.44
CA ALA A 230 0.21 -8.99 -18.02
C ALA A 230 -0.39 -7.61 -17.67
N SER A 231 -0.09 -7.09 -16.49
CA SER A 231 -0.55 -5.74 -16.09
C SER A 231 0.40 -4.67 -16.58
N ASP A 232 1.69 -4.95 -16.50
CA ASP A 232 2.79 -4.14 -16.97
C ASP A 232 4.05 -5.03 -17.17
N SER A 233 5.20 -4.42 -17.38
CA SER A 233 6.47 -5.15 -17.56
C SER A 233 6.98 -5.85 -16.29
N ARG A 234 6.34 -5.67 -15.14
CA ARG A 234 6.78 -6.20 -13.84
C ARG A 234 5.76 -7.05 -13.12
N ARG A 235 4.50 -7.10 -13.59
CA ARG A 235 3.41 -7.77 -12.89
C ARG A 235 2.54 -8.63 -13.81
N VAL A 236 2.16 -9.77 -13.29
CA VAL A 236 1.11 -10.63 -13.84
C VAL A 236 -0.13 -10.51 -12.99
N THR A 237 -1.26 -10.21 -13.61
CA THR A 237 -2.57 -10.21 -12.95
C THR A 237 -3.29 -11.53 -13.23
N VAL A 238 -3.73 -12.17 -12.15
CA VAL A 238 -4.55 -13.39 -12.18
C VAL A 238 -5.90 -13.10 -11.55
N VAL A 239 -6.98 -13.35 -12.26
CA VAL A 239 -8.34 -13.26 -11.70
C VAL A 239 -8.80 -14.66 -11.34
N VAL A 240 -9.28 -14.82 -10.10
CA VAL A 240 -9.75 -16.10 -9.56
C VAL A 240 -11.16 -15.98 -9.00
N GLY A 241 -11.87 -17.11 -8.94
CA GLY A 241 -13.14 -17.24 -8.22
C GLY A 241 -12.94 -17.44 -6.71
N SER A 242 -14.02 -17.77 -6.00
CA SER A 242 -13.95 -18.22 -4.60
C SER A 242 -13.17 -19.51 -4.48
N GLY A 243 -12.38 -19.64 -3.41
CA GLY A 243 -11.54 -20.82 -3.16
C GLY A 243 -10.25 -20.50 -2.44
N SER A 244 -9.39 -21.51 -2.34
CA SER A 244 -8.05 -21.43 -1.77
C SER A 244 -7.03 -21.66 -2.88
N TYR A 245 -5.99 -20.85 -2.92
CA TYR A 245 -5.00 -20.82 -4.01
C TYR A 245 -3.59 -20.74 -3.44
N ASP A 246 -2.68 -21.54 -4.00
CA ASP A 246 -1.27 -21.60 -3.64
C ASP A 246 -0.37 -21.27 -4.85
N PHE A 247 0.03 -20.03 -4.95
CA PHE A 247 0.91 -19.56 -6.04
C PHE A 247 2.37 -19.75 -5.68
N GLU A 248 3.14 -20.29 -6.63
CA GLU A 248 4.61 -20.28 -6.59
C GLU A 248 5.12 -19.39 -7.73
N ILE A 249 5.91 -18.38 -7.36
CA ILE A 249 6.54 -17.41 -8.25
C ILE A 249 8.05 -17.59 -8.11
N PRO A 250 8.74 -18.16 -9.12
CA PRO A 250 10.15 -18.52 -8.99
C PRO A 250 11.10 -17.33 -9.09
N ASP A 251 10.66 -16.23 -9.66
CA ASP A 251 11.49 -15.04 -9.90
C ASP A 251 10.63 -13.78 -9.71
N ILE A 252 10.84 -13.11 -8.59
CA ILE A 252 10.19 -11.82 -8.28
C ILE A 252 11.11 -10.66 -8.68
N THR A 253 10.53 -9.63 -9.29
CA THR A 253 11.21 -8.41 -9.76
C THR A 253 11.18 -7.27 -8.73
#